data_a2100ebbe93742269304c9299c3a7c1d
#
_entry.id   a2100ebbe93742269304c9299c3a7c1d
#
_cell.length_a   1.000
_cell.length_b   1.000
_cell.length_c   1.000
_cell.angle_alpha   90.00
_cell.angle_beta   90.00
_cell.angle_gamma   90.00
#
_symmetry.space_group_name_H-M   'P 1'
#
loop_
_entity.id
_entity.type
_entity.pdbx_description
1 polymer ?
#
loop_
_entity_poly.entity_id
_entity_poly.type
_entity_poly.pdbx_seq_one_letter_code
_entity_poly.pdbx_strand_id
1 'polypeptide(L)'
;MIDIILNDSGGTIMESLELRIFREVARTKSISKSAENMGYVQSNITAHIKKLERELNTTLFIRHSKGVTLTKDGEKLLYQAEKIISLLDKTLKSFQNHPKTLKIGTTQTIAGYLLPQCIIEYQKQFPNVLLSVSTLDQDDLEQKLSNGQLDCIITNNSHNICYGKQILNSPENLVLITPSSCHSQKDIWKYPVIINSIESCPYRKVLLGWWNLHQSELPKMIELDTVEAILNTVAMGGGISLLPQVVLLDKQNINSFYIESLQSTSIHMWVATDKLPSEYIALKDIIQKQLKIDNN
;
A
#
# COMPACT_ATOMS: atom_id res chain seq x y z
N MET A 1 -40.77 18.67 1.92
CA MET A 1 -41.38 18.02 3.09
C MET A 1 -41.09 16.53 2.92
N ILE A 2 -39.95 16.09 3.43
CA ILE A 2 -39.59 14.68 3.41
C ILE A 2 -39.95 14.19 4.80
N ASP A 3 -41.06 13.46 4.89
CA ASP A 3 -41.46 12.80 6.12
C ASP A 3 -40.43 11.77 6.54
N ILE A 4 -39.78 12.09 7.63
CA ILE A 4 -38.94 11.16 8.35
C ILE A 4 -39.89 10.08 8.90
N ILE A 5 -39.81 8.89 8.36
CA ILE A 5 -40.42 7.72 8.98
C ILE A 5 -39.65 7.47 10.28
N LEU A 6 -40.14 8.05 11.37
CA LEU A 6 -39.75 7.71 12.72
C LEU A 6 -40.20 6.28 12.98
N ASN A 7 -39.27 5.37 12.98
CA ASN A 7 -39.54 4.01 13.41
C ASN A 7 -39.73 4.03 14.94
N ASP A 8 -40.89 3.64 15.42
CA ASP A 8 -41.41 3.71 16.80
C ASP A 8 -40.76 2.72 17.77
N SER A 9 -39.65 2.14 17.39
CA SER A 9 -38.75 1.39 18.27
C SER A 9 -37.50 2.26 18.41
N GLY A 10 -37.25 2.85 19.58
CA GLY A 10 -36.13 3.76 19.90
C GLY A 10 -34.76 3.38 19.31
N GLY A 11 -34.70 3.30 18.00
CA GLY A 11 -33.60 2.83 17.18
C GLY A 11 -32.51 3.92 17.16
N THR A 12 -31.39 3.51 17.59
CA THR A 12 -30.11 4.21 17.56
C THR A 12 -29.80 4.66 16.15
N ILE A 13 -29.76 5.97 15.90
CA ILE A 13 -29.44 6.52 14.58
C ILE A 13 -28.01 7.07 14.62
N MET A 14 -27.07 6.27 14.15
CA MET A 14 -25.69 6.71 13.93
C MET A 14 -25.63 7.58 12.67
N GLU A 15 -25.27 8.86 12.82
CA GLU A 15 -25.18 9.80 11.72
C GLU A 15 -23.77 9.87 11.14
N SER A 16 -23.65 10.28 9.89
CA SER A 16 -22.34 10.40 9.22
C SER A 16 -21.44 11.45 9.86
N LEU A 17 -22.01 12.47 10.51
CA LEU A 17 -21.26 13.49 11.22
C LEU A 17 -20.53 12.94 12.44
N GLU A 18 -21.20 12.12 13.24
CA GLU A 18 -20.58 11.46 14.40
C GLU A 18 -19.40 10.58 13.97
N LEU A 19 -19.54 9.84 12.86
CA LEU A 19 -18.45 9.02 12.33
C LEU A 19 -17.25 9.87 11.85
N ARG A 20 -17.50 11.02 11.22
CA ARG A 20 -16.45 11.94 10.80
C ARG A 20 -15.71 12.55 12.00
N ILE A 21 -16.45 12.97 13.02
CA ILE A 21 -15.90 13.50 14.27
C ILE A 21 -15.08 12.41 14.96
N PHE A 22 -15.62 11.19 15.10
CA PHE A 22 -14.94 10.07 15.72
C PHE A 22 -13.61 9.76 15.00
N ARG A 23 -13.60 9.66 13.66
CA ARG A 23 -12.41 9.47 12.85
C ARG A 23 -11.37 10.57 13.07
N GLU A 24 -11.78 11.83 13.12
CA GLU A 24 -10.87 12.96 13.33
C GLU A 24 -10.23 12.92 14.73
N VAL A 25 -11.00 12.57 15.77
CA VAL A 25 -10.46 12.39 17.12
C VAL A 25 -9.49 11.22 17.20
N ALA A 26 -9.78 10.11 16.53
CA ALA A 26 -8.88 8.96 16.44
C ALA A 26 -7.55 9.33 15.76
N ARG A 27 -7.60 10.11 14.67
CA ARG A 27 -6.43 10.57 13.91
C ARG A 27 -5.55 11.52 14.68
N THR A 28 -6.16 12.51 15.35
CA THR A 28 -5.41 13.57 16.07
C THR A 28 -4.98 13.14 17.46
N LYS A 29 -5.60 12.10 18.01
CA LYS A 29 -5.46 11.64 19.40
C LYS A 29 -5.73 12.76 20.42
N SER A 30 -6.48 13.80 20.02
CA SER A 30 -6.75 15.00 20.82
C SER A 30 -8.10 15.60 20.49
N ILE A 31 -8.98 15.70 21.47
CA ILE A 31 -10.31 16.32 21.31
C ILE A 31 -10.19 17.82 20.95
N SER A 32 -9.25 18.53 21.60
CA SER A 32 -9.06 19.98 21.34
C SER A 32 -8.56 20.23 19.92
N LYS A 33 -7.57 19.45 19.44
CA LYS A 33 -7.03 19.58 18.10
C LYS A 33 -8.06 19.18 17.03
N SER A 34 -8.90 18.18 17.32
CA SER A 34 -9.99 17.80 16.43
C SER A 34 -11.04 18.91 16.34
N ALA A 35 -11.36 19.58 17.46
CA ALA A 35 -12.29 20.70 17.47
C ALA A 35 -11.77 21.86 16.60
N GLU A 36 -10.52 22.23 16.77
CA GLU A 36 -9.84 23.24 15.95
C GLU A 36 -9.89 22.91 14.45
N ASN A 37 -9.47 21.67 14.08
CA ASN A 37 -9.44 21.23 12.69
C ASN A 37 -10.82 21.23 12.02
N MET A 38 -11.87 20.97 12.77
CA MET A 38 -13.25 20.86 12.26
C MET A 38 -14.07 22.13 12.43
N GLY A 39 -13.52 23.19 13.05
CA GLY A 39 -14.23 24.45 13.31
C GLY A 39 -15.32 24.32 14.39
N TYR A 40 -15.16 23.41 15.34
CA TYR A 40 -16.06 23.20 16.47
C TYR A 40 -15.43 23.64 17.79
N VAL A 41 -16.25 23.84 18.81
CA VAL A 41 -15.78 23.95 20.19
C VAL A 41 -15.59 22.54 20.80
N GLN A 42 -14.64 22.41 21.72
CA GLN A 42 -14.28 21.11 22.33
C GLN A 42 -15.47 20.40 23.00
N SER A 43 -16.36 21.16 23.64
CA SER A 43 -17.57 20.63 24.28
C SER A 43 -18.50 19.94 23.25
N ASN A 44 -18.60 20.49 22.04
CA ASN A 44 -19.42 19.93 20.97
C ASN A 44 -18.84 18.57 20.47
N ILE A 45 -17.54 18.51 20.19
CA ILE A 45 -16.87 17.26 19.84
C ILE A 45 -17.09 16.19 20.93
N THR A 46 -16.95 16.61 22.22
CA THR A 46 -17.17 15.70 23.34
C THR A 46 -18.61 15.20 23.40
N ALA A 47 -19.61 16.05 23.11
CA ALA A 47 -21.01 15.66 23.09
C ALA A 47 -21.32 14.65 21.98
N HIS A 48 -20.80 14.85 20.76
CA HIS A 48 -20.96 13.92 19.65
C HIS A 48 -20.31 12.54 19.95
N ILE A 49 -19.09 12.53 20.51
CA ILE A 49 -18.45 11.27 20.92
C ILE A 49 -19.28 10.55 21.98
N LYS A 50 -19.75 11.24 23.01
CA LYS A 50 -20.61 10.64 24.04
C LYS A 50 -21.95 10.16 23.48
N LYS A 51 -22.52 10.86 22.47
CA LYS A 51 -23.74 10.41 21.78
C LYS A 51 -23.44 9.07 21.08
N LEU A 52 -22.39 9.00 20.31
CA LEU A 52 -21.97 7.77 19.59
C LEU A 52 -21.68 6.61 20.55
N GLU A 53 -20.96 6.84 21.65
CA GLU A 53 -20.67 5.84 22.68
C GLU A 53 -21.97 5.30 23.35
N ARG A 54 -22.93 6.17 23.62
CA ARG A 54 -24.26 5.78 24.13
C ARG A 54 -25.04 4.94 23.13
N GLU A 55 -25.04 5.37 21.87
CA GLU A 55 -25.74 4.66 20.79
C GLU A 55 -25.20 3.24 20.57
N LEU A 56 -23.90 3.09 20.65
CA LEU A 56 -23.21 1.80 20.50
C LEU A 56 -23.11 1.01 21.83
N ASN A 57 -23.56 1.62 22.93
CA ASN A 57 -23.46 1.07 24.29
C ASN A 57 -22.04 0.57 24.63
N THR A 58 -21.02 1.32 24.21
CA THR A 58 -19.61 1.01 24.46
C THR A 58 -18.76 2.28 24.54
N THR A 59 -17.61 2.18 25.19
CA THR A 59 -16.62 3.26 25.25
C THR A 59 -15.64 3.11 24.09
N LEU A 60 -15.47 4.18 23.30
CA LEU A 60 -14.62 4.17 22.11
C LEU A 60 -13.24 4.73 22.37
N PHE A 61 -13.10 5.63 23.38
CA PHE A 61 -11.84 6.27 23.74
C PHE A 61 -11.49 6.11 25.20
N ILE A 62 -10.22 5.84 25.46
CA ILE A 62 -9.59 5.96 26.78
C ILE A 62 -8.99 7.36 26.89
N ARG A 63 -9.34 8.11 27.93
CA ARG A 63 -8.82 9.46 28.19
C ARG A 63 -7.65 9.39 29.16
N HIS A 64 -6.60 10.12 28.87
CA HIS A 64 -5.43 10.28 29.73
C HIS A 64 -4.88 11.71 29.65
N SER A 65 -3.89 12.04 30.48
CA SER A 65 -3.34 13.40 30.60
C SER A 65 -2.71 13.93 29.30
N LYS A 66 -2.30 13.05 28.39
CA LYS A 66 -1.67 13.41 27.09
C LYS A 66 -2.65 13.37 25.89
N GLY A 67 -3.94 13.11 26.12
CA GLY A 67 -4.94 13.05 25.05
C GLY A 67 -5.88 11.84 25.15
N VAL A 68 -6.20 11.24 24.03
CA VAL A 68 -7.10 10.08 23.94
C VAL A 68 -6.50 8.97 23.08
N THR A 69 -6.79 7.70 23.43
CA THR A 69 -6.46 6.52 22.64
C THR A 69 -7.72 5.69 22.40
N LEU A 70 -7.75 4.92 21.32
CA LEU A 70 -8.87 4.02 21.03
C LEU A 70 -8.92 2.85 22.02
N THR A 71 -10.13 2.41 22.31
CA THR A 71 -10.39 1.08 22.88
C THR A 71 -10.40 0.03 21.76
N LYS A 72 -10.47 -1.26 22.08
CA LYS A 72 -10.66 -2.34 21.07
C LYS A 72 -11.93 -2.13 20.24
N ASP A 73 -13.02 -1.70 20.87
CA ASP A 73 -14.26 -1.37 20.15
C ASP A 73 -14.10 -0.09 19.32
N GLY A 74 -13.31 0.88 19.80
CA GLY A 74 -12.94 2.06 19.02
C GLY A 74 -12.15 1.70 17.77
N GLU A 75 -11.18 0.80 17.84
CA GLU A 75 -10.44 0.31 16.66
C GLU A 75 -11.36 -0.40 15.66
N LYS A 76 -12.25 -1.27 16.16
CA LYS A 76 -13.25 -1.93 15.34
C LYS A 76 -14.18 -0.94 14.64
N LEU A 77 -14.65 0.09 15.37
CA LEU A 77 -15.49 1.13 14.80
C LEU A 77 -14.73 1.97 13.79
N LEU A 78 -13.46 2.31 14.05
CA LEU A 78 -12.66 3.13 13.13
C LEU A 78 -12.57 2.46 11.75
N TYR A 79 -12.31 1.18 11.71
CA TYR A 79 -12.29 0.42 10.47
C TYR A 79 -13.62 0.51 9.68
N GLN A 80 -14.76 0.37 10.37
CA GLN A 80 -16.07 0.47 9.70
C GLN A 80 -16.41 1.93 9.32
N ALA A 81 -16.10 2.90 10.20
CA ALA A 81 -16.34 4.31 9.94
C ALA A 81 -15.59 4.81 8.70
N GLU A 82 -14.33 4.38 8.51
CA GLU A 82 -13.55 4.74 7.32
C GLU A 82 -14.21 4.22 6.04
N LYS A 83 -14.73 2.99 6.04
CA LYS A 83 -15.48 2.43 4.90
C LYS A 83 -16.74 3.22 4.57
N ILE A 84 -17.55 3.50 5.59
CA ILE A 84 -18.81 4.24 5.43
C ILE A 84 -18.51 5.65 4.89
N ILE A 85 -17.58 6.35 5.49
CA ILE A 85 -17.21 7.71 5.08
C ILE A 85 -16.64 7.69 3.65
N SER A 86 -15.78 6.73 3.31
CA SER A 86 -15.25 6.58 1.96
C SER A 86 -16.35 6.36 0.92
N LEU A 87 -17.35 5.53 1.25
CA LEU A 87 -18.48 5.28 0.37
C LEU A 87 -19.34 6.54 0.19
N LEU A 88 -19.63 7.27 1.27
CA LEU A 88 -20.35 8.53 1.22
C LEU A 88 -19.61 9.57 0.36
N ASP A 89 -18.30 9.71 0.56
CA ASP A 89 -17.48 10.65 -0.21
C ASP A 89 -17.40 10.28 -1.70
N LYS A 90 -17.30 8.99 -2.03
CA LYS A 90 -17.36 8.48 -3.42
C LYS A 90 -18.72 8.77 -4.05
N THR A 91 -19.81 8.55 -3.31
CA THR A 91 -21.17 8.82 -3.77
C THR A 91 -21.34 10.31 -4.07
N LEU A 92 -20.97 11.20 -3.16
CA LEU A 92 -21.06 12.66 -3.38
C LEU A 92 -20.25 13.09 -4.61
N LYS A 93 -19.03 12.57 -4.78
CA LYS A 93 -18.19 12.87 -5.94
C LYS A 93 -18.78 12.38 -7.26
N SER A 94 -19.53 11.28 -7.27
CA SER A 94 -20.17 10.77 -8.49
C SER A 94 -21.27 11.68 -9.05
N PHE A 95 -21.84 12.55 -8.24
CA PHE A 95 -22.82 13.58 -8.65
C PHE A 95 -22.19 14.94 -8.94
N GLN A 96 -20.91 15.11 -8.68
CA GLN A 96 -20.16 16.33 -8.97
C GLN A 96 -19.31 16.09 -10.23
N ASN A 97 -19.23 17.09 -11.13
CA ASN A 97 -18.38 17.03 -12.32
C ASN A 97 -16.88 17.15 -11.97
N HIS A 98 -16.42 16.36 -11.01
CA HIS A 98 -14.99 16.25 -10.72
C HIS A 98 -14.31 15.23 -11.64
N PRO A 99 -13.07 15.47 -12.06
CA PRO A 99 -12.30 14.48 -12.81
C PRO A 99 -12.24 13.20 -11.99
N LYS A 100 -12.51 12.07 -12.67
CA LYS A 100 -12.44 10.76 -12.06
C LYS A 100 -11.01 10.52 -11.55
N THR A 101 -10.85 10.10 -10.31
CA THR A 101 -9.55 9.81 -9.72
C THR A 101 -9.40 8.30 -9.54
N LEU A 102 -8.31 7.73 -10.01
CA LEU A 102 -7.90 6.36 -9.73
C LEU A 102 -6.75 6.37 -8.72
N LYS A 103 -7.01 5.89 -7.50
CA LYS A 103 -6.05 5.85 -6.40
C LYS A 103 -5.39 4.48 -6.34
N ILE A 104 -4.10 4.46 -6.62
CA ILE A 104 -3.27 3.26 -6.68
C ILE A 104 -2.34 3.23 -5.47
N GLY A 105 -2.37 2.13 -4.72
CA GLY A 105 -1.37 1.84 -3.71
C GLY A 105 -0.34 0.85 -4.25
N THR A 106 0.93 1.02 -3.90
CA THR A 106 1.98 0.11 -4.37
C THR A 106 3.21 0.12 -3.48
N THR A 107 4.15 -0.79 -3.74
CA THR A 107 5.47 -0.82 -3.10
C THR A 107 6.45 0.09 -3.84
N GLN A 108 7.55 0.44 -3.17
CA GLN A 108 8.56 1.38 -3.69
C GLN A 108 9.15 0.94 -5.04
N THR A 109 9.53 -0.33 -5.16
CA THR A 109 10.13 -0.87 -6.39
C THR A 109 9.17 -0.77 -7.58
N ILE A 110 7.92 -1.16 -7.38
CA ILE A 110 6.89 -1.09 -8.42
C ILE A 110 6.60 0.36 -8.81
N ALA A 111 6.49 1.27 -7.83
CA ALA A 111 6.28 2.70 -8.08
C ALA A 111 7.40 3.34 -8.89
N GLY A 112 8.65 2.95 -8.61
CA GLY A 112 9.83 3.53 -9.25
C GLY A 112 10.16 2.99 -10.63
N TYR A 113 9.90 1.71 -10.89
CA TYR A 113 10.45 1.05 -12.06
C TYR A 113 9.41 0.45 -13.02
N LEU A 114 8.28 -0.03 -12.51
CA LEU A 114 7.22 -0.60 -13.36
C LEU A 114 6.16 0.43 -13.74
N LEU A 115 5.63 1.17 -12.76
CA LEU A 115 4.49 2.06 -12.97
C LEU A 115 4.76 3.27 -13.88
N PRO A 116 5.95 3.89 -13.95
CA PRO A 116 6.14 5.09 -14.77
C PRO A 116 5.75 4.90 -16.23
N GLN A 117 6.17 3.82 -16.86
CA GLN A 117 5.81 3.52 -18.25
C GLN A 117 4.33 3.18 -18.38
N CYS A 118 3.77 2.43 -17.42
CA CYS A 118 2.35 2.10 -17.39
C CYS A 118 1.47 3.34 -17.27
N ILE A 119 1.86 4.33 -16.45
CA ILE A 119 1.14 5.59 -16.25
C ILE A 119 1.08 6.39 -17.56
N ILE A 120 2.19 6.49 -18.28
CA ILE A 120 2.25 7.21 -19.56
C ILE A 120 1.31 6.58 -20.59
N GLU A 121 1.31 5.26 -20.69
CA GLU A 121 0.42 4.54 -21.63
C GLU A 121 -1.05 4.64 -21.19
N TYR A 122 -1.31 4.56 -19.90
CA TYR A 122 -2.65 4.72 -19.34
C TYR A 122 -3.25 6.10 -19.60
N GLN A 123 -2.47 7.17 -19.40
CA GLN A 123 -2.94 8.54 -19.61
C GLN A 123 -3.28 8.85 -21.09
N LYS A 124 -2.64 8.16 -22.06
CA LYS A 124 -3.02 8.27 -23.47
C LYS A 124 -4.43 7.74 -23.73
N GLN A 125 -4.85 6.70 -23.00
CA GLN A 125 -6.17 6.08 -23.15
C GLN A 125 -7.25 6.79 -22.31
N PHE A 126 -6.86 7.33 -21.14
CA PHE A 126 -7.76 7.96 -20.16
C PHE A 126 -7.25 9.35 -19.73
N PRO A 127 -7.20 10.34 -20.64
CA PRO A 127 -6.60 11.65 -20.36
C PRO A 127 -7.34 12.44 -19.27
N ASN A 128 -8.63 12.15 -19.03
CA ASN A 128 -9.46 12.83 -18.05
C ASN A 128 -9.47 12.12 -16.67
N VAL A 129 -8.69 11.05 -16.49
CA VAL A 129 -8.57 10.35 -15.21
C VAL A 129 -7.33 10.85 -14.48
N LEU A 130 -7.52 11.39 -13.30
CA LEU A 130 -6.42 11.74 -12.40
C LEU A 130 -5.87 10.45 -11.75
N LEU A 131 -4.60 10.15 -11.97
CA LEU A 131 -3.91 9.06 -11.29
C LEU A 131 -3.28 9.59 -10.00
N SER A 132 -3.54 8.91 -8.89
CA SER A 132 -2.90 9.17 -7.59
C SER A 132 -2.20 7.91 -7.12
N VAL A 133 -0.87 7.91 -7.11
CA VAL A 133 -0.06 6.77 -6.68
C VAL A 133 0.52 7.05 -5.30
N SER A 134 0.35 6.09 -4.39
CA SER A 134 0.90 6.15 -3.03
C SER A 134 1.79 4.94 -2.79
N THR A 135 3.01 5.19 -2.32
CA THR A 135 3.94 4.13 -1.90
C THR A 135 3.75 3.86 -0.42
N LEU A 136 3.48 2.61 -0.08
CA LEU A 136 3.11 2.18 1.27
C LEU A 136 3.73 0.80 1.56
N ASP A 137 3.80 0.42 2.84
CA ASP A 137 4.09 -0.95 3.23
C ASP A 137 2.86 -1.87 3.00
N GLN A 138 3.08 -3.18 3.16
CA GLN A 138 2.05 -4.17 2.82
C GLN A 138 0.79 -4.05 3.68
N ASP A 139 0.96 -3.85 4.98
CA ASP A 139 -0.17 -3.80 5.92
C ASP A 139 -1.04 -2.56 5.65
N ASP A 140 -0.41 -1.42 5.40
CA ASP A 140 -1.07 -0.17 5.02
C ASP A 140 -1.79 -0.28 3.67
N LEU A 141 -1.20 -0.97 2.68
CA LEU A 141 -1.83 -1.23 1.38
C LEU A 141 -3.14 -1.99 1.55
N GLU A 142 -3.12 -3.09 2.31
CA GLU A 142 -4.30 -3.92 2.55
C GLU A 142 -5.39 -3.18 3.32
N GLN A 143 -5.00 -2.48 4.38
CA GLN A 143 -5.92 -1.68 5.18
C GLN A 143 -6.60 -0.59 4.33
N LYS A 144 -5.84 0.17 3.55
CA LYS A 144 -6.39 1.25 2.73
C LYS A 144 -7.22 0.76 1.56
N LEU A 145 -6.90 -0.40 0.97
CA LEU A 145 -7.76 -1.05 -0.01
C LEU A 145 -9.08 -1.45 0.63
N SER A 146 -9.04 -2.12 1.78
CA SER A 146 -10.23 -2.61 2.48
C SER A 146 -11.15 -1.48 2.97
N ASN A 147 -10.59 -0.31 3.32
CA ASN A 147 -11.32 0.88 3.74
C ASN A 147 -11.84 1.71 2.55
N GLY A 148 -11.50 1.32 1.30
CA GLY A 148 -11.86 2.06 0.11
C GLY A 148 -11.13 3.41 -0.05
N GLN A 149 -10.03 3.62 0.67
CA GLN A 149 -9.13 4.76 0.51
C GLN A 149 -8.27 4.63 -0.73
N LEU A 150 -7.95 3.39 -1.13
CA LEU A 150 -7.37 3.02 -2.41
C LEU A 150 -8.40 2.31 -3.27
N ASP A 151 -8.30 2.46 -4.57
CA ASP A 151 -9.16 1.79 -5.54
C ASP A 151 -8.55 0.46 -5.99
N CYS A 152 -7.24 0.41 -6.10
CA CYS A 152 -6.48 -0.81 -6.33
C CYS A 152 -5.12 -0.75 -5.64
N ILE A 153 -4.52 -1.93 -5.46
CA ILE A 153 -3.13 -2.07 -5.05
C ILE A 153 -2.37 -2.96 -6.02
N ILE A 154 -1.09 -2.64 -6.19
CA ILE A 154 -0.15 -3.42 -7.00
C ILE A 154 1.02 -3.77 -6.09
N THR A 155 1.24 -5.05 -5.86
CA THR A 155 2.23 -5.54 -4.89
C THR A 155 2.91 -6.80 -5.40
N ASN A 156 4.10 -7.07 -4.92
CA ASN A 156 4.84 -8.31 -5.17
C ASN A 156 4.78 -9.29 -3.97
N ASN A 157 3.89 -9.06 -3.03
CA ASN A 157 3.70 -9.95 -1.89
C ASN A 157 2.54 -10.92 -2.16
N SER A 158 2.77 -12.22 -1.94
CA SER A 158 1.84 -13.30 -2.23
C SER A 158 0.78 -13.56 -1.16
N HIS A 159 0.65 -12.70 -0.15
CA HIS A 159 -0.36 -12.89 0.88
C HIS A 159 -1.77 -12.77 0.30
N ASN A 160 -2.65 -13.69 0.68
CA ASN A 160 -4.06 -13.61 0.33
C ASN A 160 -4.68 -12.41 1.04
N ILE A 161 -4.99 -11.39 0.27
CA ILE A 161 -5.69 -10.20 0.75
C ILE A 161 -7.13 -10.61 1.03
N CYS A 162 -7.54 -10.49 2.29
CA CYS A 162 -8.88 -10.92 2.73
C CYS A 162 -10.01 -10.09 2.12
N TYR A 163 -9.72 -8.89 1.63
CA TYR A 163 -10.70 -7.94 1.11
C TYR A 163 -10.26 -7.41 -0.26
N GLY A 164 -10.86 -7.95 -1.30
CA GLY A 164 -10.61 -7.52 -2.66
C GLY A 164 -10.58 -8.69 -3.64
N LYS A 165 -10.64 -8.35 -4.91
CA LYS A 165 -10.55 -9.31 -6.02
C LYS A 165 -9.19 -9.18 -6.67
N GLN A 166 -8.45 -10.27 -6.74
CA GLN A 166 -7.23 -10.34 -7.52
C GLN A 166 -7.58 -10.38 -9.02
N ILE A 167 -7.01 -9.46 -9.78
CA ILE A 167 -7.24 -9.36 -11.23
C ILE A 167 -5.97 -9.54 -12.06
N LEU A 168 -4.80 -9.51 -11.42
CA LEU A 168 -3.51 -9.82 -12.03
C LEU A 168 -2.69 -10.71 -11.10
N ASN A 169 -2.03 -11.71 -11.69
CA ASN A 169 -0.93 -12.46 -11.11
C ASN A 169 0.04 -12.75 -12.26
N SER A 170 1.21 -12.14 -12.23
CA SER A 170 2.22 -12.27 -13.30
C SER A 170 3.59 -12.48 -12.68
N PRO A 171 4.37 -13.46 -13.16
CA PRO A 171 5.71 -13.69 -12.65
C PRO A 171 6.61 -12.47 -12.88
N GLU A 172 7.56 -12.29 -11.98
CA GLU A 172 8.56 -11.23 -12.01
C GLU A 172 9.95 -11.86 -12.10
N ASN A 173 10.75 -11.43 -13.07
CA ASN A 173 12.12 -11.92 -13.24
C ASN A 173 13.06 -11.24 -12.24
N LEU A 174 13.65 -12.03 -11.37
CA LEU A 174 14.65 -11.58 -10.42
C LEU A 174 16.06 -11.90 -10.91
N VAL A 175 16.96 -10.99 -10.67
CA VAL A 175 18.40 -11.15 -10.93
C VAL A 175 19.21 -10.79 -9.71
N LEU A 176 20.28 -11.54 -9.49
CA LEU A 176 21.28 -11.20 -8.51
C LEU A 176 22.17 -10.09 -9.11
N ILE A 177 22.15 -8.92 -8.49
CA ILE A 177 22.95 -7.78 -8.90
C ILE A 177 24.27 -7.74 -8.12
N THR A 178 25.35 -7.44 -8.83
CA THR A 178 26.70 -7.44 -8.27
C THR A 178 27.50 -6.24 -8.82
N PRO A 179 28.58 -5.85 -8.16
CA PRO A 179 29.52 -4.89 -8.74
C PRO A 179 30.08 -5.38 -10.07
N SER A 180 30.48 -4.44 -10.94
CA SER A 180 31.15 -4.76 -12.21
C SER A 180 32.47 -5.54 -12.03
N SER A 181 33.09 -5.46 -10.86
CA SER A 181 34.29 -6.25 -10.48
C SER A 181 33.98 -7.71 -10.19
N CYS A 182 32.73 -8.11 -10.04
CA CYS A 182 32.31 -9.49 -9.86
C CYS A 182 32.13 -10.13 -11.24
N HIS A 183 33.08 -10.96 -11.66
CA HIS A 183 33.08 -11.51 -13.02
C HIS A 183 32.50 -12.94 -13.10
N SER A 184 32.26 -13.59 -11.98
CA SER A 184 31.74 -14.96 -11.95
C SER A 184 30.82 -15.21 -10.77
N GLN A 185 29.93 -16.20 -10.90
CA GLN A 185 29.08 -16.63 -9.78
C GLN A 185 29.88 -17.15 -8.57
N LYS A 186 31.12 -17.61 -8.77
CA LYS A 186 31.99 -18.07 -7.66
C LYS A 186 32.50 -16.90 -6.79
N ASP A 187 32.54 -15.69 -7.35
CA ASP A 187 33.01 -14.49 -6.63
C ASP A 187 31.94 -13.88 -5.73
N ILE A 188 30.67 -14.23 -5.94
CA ILE A 188 29.51 -13.71 -5.20
C ILE A 188 29.70 -13.82 -3.69
N TRP A 189 30.21 -14.96 -3.23
CA TRP A 189 30.37 -15.28 -1.81
C TRP A 189 31.39 -14.41 -1.06
N LYS A 190 32.17 -13.62 -1.78
CA LYS A 190 33.17 -12.69 -1.21
C LYS A 190 32.57 -11.36 -0.80
N TYR A 191 31.36 -11.05 -1.26
CA TYR A 191 30.71 -9.76 -1.06
C TYR A 191 29.71 -9.78 0.10
N PRO A 192 29.56 -8.66 0.81
CA PRO A 192 28.43 -8.49 1.71
C PRO A 192 27.10 -8.59 0.96
N VAL A 193 26.04 -9.00 1.66
CA VAL A 193 24.69 -9.04 1.13
C VAL A 193 23.96 -7.75 1.52
N ILE A 194 23.48 -7.03 0.53
CA ILE A 194 22.70 -5.80 0.72
C ILE A 194 21.22 -6.15 0.61
N ILE A 195 20.45 -5.87 1.65
CA ILE A 195 19.04 -6.19 1.75
C ILE A 195 18.20 -4.95 2.09
N ASN A 196 16.93 -5.01 1.75
CA ASN A 196 16.00 -3.98 2.19
C ASN A 196 15.77 -4.09 3.71
N SER A 197 15.69 -2.95 4.41
CA SER A 197 15.44 -2.89 5.85
C SER A 197 14.04 -3.37 6.24
N ILE A 198 13.09 -3.38 5.31
CA ILE A 198 11.72 -3.86 5.52
C ILE A 198 11.73 -5.40 5.59
N GLU A 199 11.40 -5.97 6.75
CA GLU A 199 11.42 -7.44 6.96
C GLU A 199 10.45 -8.20 6.06
N SER A 200 9.31 -7.59 5.72
CA SER A 200 8.30 -8.19 4.83
C SER A 200 8.71 -8.18 3.34
N CYS A 201 9.81 -7.52 2.96
CA CYS A 201 10.27 -7.41 1.59
C CYS A 201 10.48 -8.79 0.95
N PRO A 202 9.80 -9.12 -0.17
CA PRO A 202 9.94 -10.43 -0.82
C PRO A 202 11.36 -10.70 -1.31
N TYR A 203 12.05 -9.71 -1.86
CA TYR A 203 13.42 -9.85 -2.37
C TYR A 203 14.42 -10.18 -1.26
N ARG A 204 14.27 -9.53 -0.08
CA ARG A 204 15.04 -9.87 1.12
C ARG A 204 14.85 -11.33 1.50
N LYS A 205 13.60 -11.80 1.56
CA LYS A 205 13.28 -13.19 1.94
C LYS A 205 13.85 -14.19 0.95
N VAL A 206 13.70 -13.94 -0.34
CA VAL A 206 14.22 -14.81 -1.40
C VAL A 206 15.75 -14.87 -1.35
N LEU A 207 16.43 -13.72 -1.23
CA LEU A 207 17.89 -13.66 -1.19
C LEU A 207 18.46 -14.37 0.02
N LEU A 208 17.93 -14.12 1.21
CA LEU A 208 18.39 -14.76 2.45
C LEU A 208 18.07 -16.26 2.45
N GLY A 209 16.89 -16.66 1.95
CA GLY A 209 16.54 -18.06 1.77
C GLY A 209 17.51 -18.79 0.84
N TRP A 210 17.81 -18.18 -0.31
CA TRP A 210 18.79 -18.73 -1.26
C TRP A 210 20.20 -18.81 -0.65
N TRP A 211 20.65 -17.77 0.08
CA TRP A 211 21.95 -17.79 0.75
C TRP A 211 22.06 -18.96 1.73
N ASN A 212 21.07 -19.14 2.59
CA ASN A 212 21.04 -20.19 3.62
C ASN A 212 21.05 -21.62 3.04
N LEU A 213 20.58 -21.79 1.80
CA LEU A 213 20.64 -23.09 1.12
C LEU A 213 22.05 -23.43 0.59
N HIS A 214 22.90 -22.42 0.39
CA HIS A 214 24.21 -22.60 -0.25
C HIS A 214 25.37 -22.31 0.69
N GLN A 215 25.16 -21.68 1.82
CA GLN A 215 26.18 -21.33 2.80
C GLN A 215 25.69 -21.63 4.22
N SER A 216 26.61 -22.18 5.03
CA SER A 216 26.34 -22.49 6.45
C SER A 216 26.48 -21.25 7.35
N GLU A 217 27.22 -20.24 6.91
CA GLU A 217 27.46 -19.02 7.66
C GLU A 217 26.56 -17.90 7.17
N LEU A 218 26.10 -17.07 8.10
CA LEU A 218 25.35 -15.88 7.76
C LEU A 218 26.23 -14.87 7.00
N PRO A 219 25.70 -14.19 5.98
CA PRO A 219 26.45 -13.19 5.25
C PRO A 219 26.74 -11.97 6.14
N LYS A 220 27.82 -11.25 5.80
CA LYS A 220 27.91 -9.85 6.25
C LYS A 220 26.77 -9.08 5.60
N MET A 221 25.91 -8.43 6.39
CA MET A 221 24.70 -7.77 5.89
C MET A 221 24.83 -6.26 5.97
N ILE A 222 24.27 -5.59 4.96
CA ILE A 222 24.03 -4.15 4.92
C ILE A 222 22.53 -3.96 4.69
N GLU A 223 21.86 -3.21 5.55
CA GLU A 223 20.45 -2.91 5.43
C GLU A 223 20.25 -1.49 4.92
N LEU A 224 19.47 -1.35 3.84
CA LEU A 224 19.14 -0.08 3.22
C LEU A 224 17.63 -0.02 2.96
N ASP A 225 17.03 1.15 3.10
CA ASP A 225 15.59 1.33 3.02
C ASP A 225 15.07 1.63 1.60
N THR A 226 15.95 2.03 0.67
CA THR A 226 15.55 2.38 -0.69
C THR A 226 16.25 1.54 -1.75
N VAL A 227 15.54 1.24 -2.83
CA VAL A 227 16.11 0.52 -3.99
C VAL A 227 17.26 1.30 -4.62
N GLU A 228 17.14 2.64 -4.66
CA GLU A 228 18.20 3.49 -5.21
C GLU A 228 19.49 3.43 -4.39
N ALA A 229 19.39 3.42 -3.05
CA ALA A 229 20.54 3.25 -2.17
C ALA A 229 21.19 1.87 -2.37
N ILE A 230 20.39 0.81 -2.52
CA ILE A 230 20.87 -0.53 -2.81
C ILE A 230 21.65 -0.55 -4.13
N LEU A 231 21.06 -0.04 -5.22
CA LEU A 231 21.69 0.00 -6.54
C LEU A 231 23.00 0.78 -6.53
N ASN A 232 23.02 1.96 -5.92
CA ASN A 232 24.23 2.79 -5.84
C ASN A 232 25.33 2.12 -5.01
N THR A 233 24.98 1.49 -3.89
CA THR A 233 25.94 0.77 -3.06
C THR A 233 26.54 -0.42 -3.80
N VAL A 234 25.72 -1.18 -4.54
CA VAL A 234 26.23 -2.28 -5.41
C VAL A 234 27.14 -1.73 -6.49
N ALA A 235 26.75 -0.68 -7.20
CA ALA A 235 27.56 -0.07 -8.26
C ALA A 235 28.93 0.43 -7.78
N MET A 236 29.00 0.86 -6.51
CA MET A 236 30.26 1.28 -5.85
C MET A 236 31.09 0.15 -5.26
N GLY A 237 30.69 -1.11 -5.43
CA GLY A 237 31.45 -2.25 -4.95
C GLY A 237 31.10 -2.71 -3.52
N GLY A 238 30.04 -2.15 -2.91
CA GLY A 238 29.70 -2.37 -1.49
C GLY A 238 29.10 -3.74 -1.19
N GLY A 239 28.63 -4.50 -2.20
CA GLY A 239 28.02 -5.80 -1.97
C GLY A 239 27.19 -6.29 -3.14
N ILE A 240 26.38 -7.32 -2.87
CA ILE A 240 25.43 -7.92 -3.81
C ILE A 240 24.01 -7.80 -3.29
N SER A 241 23.03 -7.81 -4.20
CA SER A 241 21.60 -7.77 -3.82
C SER A 241 20.76 -8.55 -4.83
N LEU A 242 19.48 -8.75 -4.51
CA LEU A 242 18.49 -9.35 -5.40
C LEU A 242 17.40 -8.33 -5.72
N LEU A 243 17.19 -8.06 -7.00
CA LEU A 243 16.19 -7.10 -7.47
C LEU A 243 15.52 -7.61 -8.76
N PRO A 244 14.37 -7.06 -9.14
CA PRO A 244 13.79 -7.32 -10.45
C PRO A 244 14.70 -6.82 -11.58
N GLN A 245 14.73 -7.55 -12.68
CA GLN A 245 15.55 -7.18 -13.84
C GLN A 245 15.23 -5.79 -14.38
N VAL A 246 13.98 -5.36 -14.31
CA VAL A 246 13.52 -4.05 -14.78
C VAL A 246 14.24 -2.86 -14.11
N VAL A 247 14.75 -3.01 -12.88
CA VAL A 247 15.46 -1.91 -12.19
C VAL A 247 16.85 -1.63 -12.75
N LEU A 248 17.37 -2.50 -13.62
CA LEU A 248 18.71 -2.39 -14.21
C LEU A 248 18.72 -1.60 -15.51
N LEU A 249 17.57 -1.19 -16.03
CA LEU A 249 17.51 -0.36 -17.24
C LEU A 249 18.39 0.88 -17.04
N ASP A 250 19.39 1.03 -17.92
CA ASP A 250 20.35 2.16 -17.94
C ASP A 250 21.33 2.27 -16.73
N LYS A 251 21.48 1.21 -15.91
CA LYS A 251 22.43 1.22 -14.79
C LYS A 251 23.83 0.75 -15.23
N GLN A 252 24.82 1.64 -15.10
CA GLN A 252 26.22 1.33 -15.34
C GLN A 252 26.91 0.77 -14.09
N ASN A 253 27.99 0.03 -14.27
CA ASN A 253 28.83 -0.54 -13.19
C ASN A 253 28.12 -1.62 -12.34
N ILE A 254 27.04 -2.22 -12.83
CA ILE A 254 26.37 -3.35 -12.20
C ILE A 254 26.34 -4.51 -13.19
N ASN A 255 26.82 -5.66 -12.74
CA ASN A 255 26.60 -6.94 -13.41
C ASN A 255 25.36 -7.61 -12.82
N SER A 256 24.71 -8.45 -13.61
CA SER A 256 23.58 -9.25 -13.15
C SER A 256 23.76 -10.70 -13.51
N PHE A 257 23.32 -11.58 -12.62
CA PHE A 257 23.32 -13.03 -12.84
C PHE A 257 21.90 -13.56 -12.64
N TYR A 258 21.41 -14.26 -13.65
CA TYR A 258 20.22 -15.09 -13.48
C TYR A 258 20.61 -16.36 -12.71
N ILE A 259 19.87 -16.69 -11.66
CA ILE A 259 20.11 -17.85 -10.82
C ILE A 259 18.86 -18.71 -10.83
N GLU A 260 18.95 -19.86 -11.49
CA GLU A 260 17.83 -20.78 -11.72
C GLU A 260 17.19 -21.30 -10.42
N SER A 261 17.98 -21.42 -9.34
CA SER A 261 17.51 -21.88 -8.03
C SER A 261 16.81 -20.82 -7.17
N LEU A 262 16.74 -19.57 -7.63
CA LEU A 262 16.01 -18.53 -6.90
C LEU A 262 14.51 -18.73 -7.06
N GLN A 263 13.78 -18.57 -5.95
CA GLN A 263 12.33 -18.54 -6.00
C GLN A 263 11.86 -17.31 -6.77
N SER A 264 10.90 -17.49 -7.68
CA SER A 264 10.26 -16.38 -8.38
C SER A 264 9.30 -15.64 -7.47
N THR A 265 9.22 -14.32 -7.65
CA THR A 265 8.13 -13.50 -7.13
C THR A 265 7.10 -13.24 -8.22
N SER A 266 5.97 -12.69 -7.86
CA SER A 266 4.91 -12.31 -8.82
C SER A 266 4.38 -10.95 -8.48
N ILE A 267 4.02 -10.20 -9.51
CA ILE A 267 3.27 -8.96 -9.37
C ILE A 267 1.78 -9.29 -9.35
N HIS A 268 1.12 -8.81 -8.32
CA HIS A 268 -0.32 -8.98 -8.09
C HIS A 268 -1.02 -7.62 -8.17
N MET A 269 -2.19 -7.58 -8.80
CA MET A 269 -3.09 -6.44 -8.71
C MET A 269 -4.41 -6.85 -8.08
N TRP A 270 -4.80 -6.11 -7.03
CA TRP A 270 -6.04 -6.31 -6.30
C TRP A 270 -6.90 -5.06 -6.37
N VAL A 271 -8.22 -5.24 -6.43
CA VAL A 271 -9.21 -4.16 -6.50
C VAL A 271 -10.27 -4.33 -5.41
N ALA A 272 -10.78 -3.21 -4.91
CA ALA A 272 -11.77 -3.19 -3.82
C ALA A 272 -13.22 -3.44 -4.29
N THR A 273 -13.43 -3.80 -5.56
CA THR A 273 -14.77 -3.92 -6.15
C THR A 273 -14.93 -5.19 -6.97
N ASP A 274 -16.14 -5.77 -6.94
CA ASP A 274 -16.49 -6.92 -7.80
C ASP A 274 -16.79 -6.50 -9.24
N LYS A 275 -17.31 -5.27 -9.42
CA LYS A 275 -17.52 -4.69 -10.75
C LYS A 275 -16.22 -4.04 -11.21
N LEU A 276 -15.70 -4.50 -12.33
CA LEU A 276 -14.44 -4.04 -12.92
C LEU A 276 -14.74 -2.96 -13.98
N PRO A 277 -14.62 -1.66 -13.66
CA PRO A 277 -14.66 -0.61 -14.66
C PRO A 277 -13.57 -0.79 -15.70
N SER A 278 -13.79 -0.26 -16.91
CA SER A 278 -12.83 -0.33 -18.03
C SER A 278 -11.44 0.19 -17.66
N GLU A 279 -11.38 1.17 -16.77
CA GLU A 279 -10.15 1.81 -16.30
C GLU A 279 -9.24 0.84 -15.55
N TYR A 280 -9.81 -0.06 -14.73
CA TYR A 280 -9.03 -1.06 -14.01
C TYR A 280 -8.53 -2.18 -14.94
N ILE A 281 -9.39 -2.57 -15.91
CA ILE A 281 -9.03 -3.57 -16.90
C ILE A 281 -7.87 -3.05 -17.77
N ALA A 282 -7.97 -1.81 -18.24
CA ALA A 282 -6.92 -1.19 -19.03
C ALA A 282 -5.59 -1.09 -18.28
N LEU A 283 -5.62 -0.65 -17.00
CA LEU A 283 -4.41 -0.60 -16.18
C LEU A 283 -3.79 -1.99 -16.01
N LYS A 284 -4.61 -3.00 -15.72
CA LYS A 284 -4.17 -4.41 -15.63
C LYS A 284 -3.50 -4.87 -16.93
N ASP A 285 -4.14 -4.61 -18.08
CA ASP A 285 -3.64 -5.06 -19.38
C ASP A 285 -2.33 -4.38 -19.75
N ILE A 286 -2.18 -3.09 -19.44
CA ILE A 286 -0.94 -2.32 -19.63
C ILE A 286 0.18 -2.90 -18.77
N ILE A 287 -0.07 -3.14 -17.47
CA ILE A 287 0.91 -3.74 -16.56
C ILE A 287 1.32 -5.13 -17.05
N GLN A 288 0.36 -5.97 -17.46
CA GLN A 288 0.64 -7.31 -17.94
C GLN A 288 1.47 -7.30 -19.23
N LYS A 289 1.21 -6.34 -20.12
CA LYS A 289 2.00 -6.14 -21.33
C LYS A 289 3.43 -5.72 -21.00
N GLN A 290 3.62 -4.76 -20.09
CA GLN A 290 4.93 -4.29 -19.66
C GLN A 290 5.75 -5.43 -19.05
N LEU A 291 5.18 -6.20 -18.11
CA LEU A 291 5.84 -7.36 -17.50
C LEU A 291 6.25 -8.43 -18.51
N LYS A 292 5.53 -8.61 -19.61
CA LYS A 292 5.94 -9.52 -20.70
C LYS A 292 7.12 -8.99 -21.50
N ILE A 293 7.22 -7.68 -21.68
CA ILE A 293 8.36 -7.03 -22.36
C ILE A 293 9.61 -7.16 -21.51
N ASP A 294 9.48 -6.92 -20.20
CA ASP A 294 10.59 -6.99 -19.24
C ASP A 294 11.08 -8.44 -19.00
N ASN A 295 10.26 -9.43 -19.35
CA ASN A 295 10.54 -10.86 -19.21
C ASN A 295 11.13 -11.51 -20.49
N ASN A 296 11.23 -10.80 -21.61
CA ASN A 296 11.87 -11.23 -22.87
C ASN A 296 13.23 -10.57 -23.03
#